data_f3f31696b5e2528d7893cc75f56f867d
#
_entry.id   f3f31696b5e2528d7893cc75f56f867d
#
_cell.length_a   1.000
_cell.length_b   1.000
_cell.length_c   1.000
_cell.angle_alpha   90.00
_cell.angle_beta   90.00
_cell.angle_gamma   90.00
#
_symmetry.space_group_name_H-M   'P 1'
#
loop_
_entity.id
_entity.type
_entity.pdbx_description
1 polymer ?
#
loop_
_entity_poly.entity_id
_entity_poly.type
_entity_poly.pdbx_seq_one_letter_code
_entity_poly.pdbx_strand_id
1 'polypeptide(L)'
;MKIGVIGSGEVGQTLGTAFLAEGHDVMLGTRDPGKDTVKTWKNENPKGQTGTFETTAQFGDLLILCVSGSAAESAVQQAGVANFAGKVVIDTTNPIAGPPPENGVLKFFTDSNSSLMEKIQGLIPDASVVKAFNSVGNTLMYKPQLPGGVPTMFICGNDAAAKTTVTGILTAFGWETEDMGVAAAARAIEPLCILWCIPGFLHNSWNHAFKLLKP
;
A
#
# COMPACT_ATOMS: atom_id res chain seq x y z
N MET A 1 -9.26 15.43 3.29
CA MET A 1 -8.04 15.33 4.15
C MET A 1 -6.81 15.39 3.27
N LYS A 2 -5.65 15.66 3.86
CA LYS A 2 -4.37 15.63 3.15
C LYS A 2 -3.79 14.22 3.16
N ILE A 3 -3.44 13.70 2.00
CA ILE A 3 -2.88 12.35 1.82
C ILE A 3 -1.44 12.47 1.33
N GLY A 4 -0.51 11.93 2.09
CA GLY A 4 0.89 11.82 1.69
C GLY A 4 1.18 10.41 1.14
N VAL A 5 1.54 10.31 -0.13
CA VAL A 5 1.87 9.03 -0.78
C VAL A 5 3.39 8.91 -0.87
N ILE A 6 4.00 8.08 -0.05
CA ILE A 6 5.46 7.85 -0.01
C ILE A 6 5.82 6.75 -1.00
N GLY A 7 6.24 7.17 -2.19
CA GLY A 7 6.56 6.30 -3.32
C GLY A 7 5.85 6.74 -4.60
N SER A 8 6.61 6.89 -5.68
CA SER A 8 6.15 7.37 -6.99
C SER A 8 6.17 6.29 -8.08
N GLY A 9 6.14 5.02 -7.68
CA GLY A 9 5.92 3.89 -8.58
C GLY A 9 4.45 3.76 -9.00
N GLU A 10 4.13 2.75 -9.79
CA GLU A 10 2.77 2.50 -10.31
C GLU A 10 1.71 2.46 -9.20
N VAL A 11 1.98 1.76 -8.08
CA VAL A 11 1.05 1.69 -6.93
C VAL A 11 0.81 3.08 -6.34
N GLY A 12 1.88 3.86 -6.11
CA GLY A 12 1.76 5.20 -5.54
C GLY A 12 1.00 6.16 -6.46
N GLN A 13 1.25 6.11 -7.77
CA GLN A 13 0.55 6.92 -8.76
C GLN A 13 -0.93 6.55 -8.84
N THR A 14 -1.25 5.25 -8.86
CA THR A 14 -2.64 4.76 -8.90
C THR A 14 -3.40 5.21 -7.66
N LEU A 15 -2.87 4.97 -6.46
CA LEU A 15 -3.52 5.37 -5.21
C LEU A 15 -3.60 6.89 -5.09
N GLY A 16 -2.55 7.63 -5.47
CA GLY A 16 -2.58 9.08 -5.49
C GLY A 16 -3.70 9.64 -6.39
N THR A 17 -3.85 9.09 -7.59
CA THR A 17 -4.94 9.45 -8.51
C THR A 17 -6.31 9.08 -7.95
N ALA A 18 -6.43 7.90 -7.32
CA ALA A 18 -7.66 7.46 -6.70
C ALA A 18 -8.11 8.40 -5.56
N PHE A 19 -7.19 8.81 -4.68
CA PHE A 19 -7.50 9.76 -3.60
C PHE A 19 -7.87 11.14 -4.14
N LEU A 20 -7.25 11.62 -5.23
CA LEU A 20 -7.67 12.85 -5.89
C LEU A 20 -9.10 12.75 -6.44
N ALA A 21 -9.47 11.59 -7.01
CA ALA A 21 -10.82 11.33 -7.52
C ALA A 21 -11.87 11.31 -6.40
N GLU A 22 -11.52 10.89 -5.20
CA GLU A 22 -12.37 10.95 -4.00
C GLU A 22 -12.34 12.34 -3.31
N GLY A 23 -11.71 13.35 -3.93
CA GLY A 23 -11.73 14.73 -3.45
C GLY A 23 -10.75 15.06 -2.33
N HIS A 24 -9.70 14.29 -2.17
CA HIS A 24 -8.63 14.55 -1.20
C HIS A 24 -7.52 15.43 -1.79
N ASP A 25 -6.78 16.12 -0.92
CA ASP A 25 -5.54 16.80 -1.29
C ASP A 25 -4.41 15.78 -1.24
N VAL A 26 -3.66 15.61 -2.33
CA VAL A 26 -2.64 14.55 -2.46
C VAL A 26 -1.28 15.14 -2.77
N MET A 27 -0.26 14.67 -2.05
CA MET A 27 1.15 14.87 -2.41
C MET A 27 1.82 13.51 -2.68
N LEU A 28 2.37 13.36 -3.90
CA LEU A 28 3.14 12.19 -4.31
C LEU A 28 4.62 12.41 -3.98
N GLY A 29 5.13 11.64 -3.04
CA GLY A 29 6.51 11.67 -2.58
C GLY A 29 7.45 10.83 -3.44
N THR A 30 8.60 11.39 -3.75
CA THR A 30 9.63 10.73 -4.56
C THR A 30 11.02 11.11 -4.09
N ARG A 31 12.02 10.27 -4.39
CA ARG A 31 13.45 10.60 -4.21
C ARG A 31 13.96 11.56 -5.28
N ASP A 32 13.31 11.57 -6.44
CA ASP A 32 13.68 12.42 -7.57
C ASP A 32 12.43 13.09 -8.17
N PRO A 33 12.13 14.32 -7.76
CA PRO A 33 11.04 15.12 -8.31
C PRO A 33 11.20 15.43 -9.82
N GLY A 34 12.41 15.32 -10.34
CA GLY A 34 12.73 15.54 -11.77
C GLY A 34 12.40 14.33 -12.66
N LYS A 35 12.05 13.19 -12.09
CA LYS A 35 11.76 11.96 -12.85
C LYS A 35 10.59 12.14 -13.79
N ASP A 36 10.72 11.70 -15.04
CA ASP A 36 9.69 11.91 -16.08
C ASP A 36 8.34 11.28 -15.73
N THR A 37 8.32 10.10 -15.10
CA THR A 37 7.08 9.46 -14.65
C THR A 37 6.33 10.30 -13.60
N VAL A 38 7.05 11.06 -12.76
CA VAL A 38 6.45 11.95 -11.76
C VAL A 38 5.89 13.21 -12.44
N LYS A 39 6.62 13.76 -13.40
CA LYS A 39 6.13 14.89 -14.22
C LYS A 39 4.88 14.51 -15.00
N THR A 40 4.87 13.33 -15.63
CA THR A 40 3.71 12.80 -16.34
C THR A 40 2.51 12.70 -15.40
N TRP A 41 2.66 12.04 -14.25
CA TRP A 41 1.59 11.95 -13.26
C TRP A 41 1.07 13.33 -12.81
N LYS A 42 1.96 14.31 -12.58
CA LYS A 42 1.59 15.68 -12.20
C LYS A 42 0.79 16.38 -13.30
N ASN A 43 1.17 16.18 -14.57
CA ASN A 43 0.45 16.76 -15.72
C ASN A 43 -0.96 16.17 -15.87
N GLU A 44 -1.10 14.85 -15.67
CA GLU A 44 -2.38 14.14 -15.71
C GLU A 44 -3.25 14.45 -14.48
N ASN A 45 -2.64 14.85 -13.37
CA ASN A 45 -3.28 15.15 -12.11
C ASN A 45 -2.96 16.59 -11.65
N PRO A 46 -3.50 17.65 -12.30
CA PRO A 46 -3.10 19.03 -12.03
C PRO A 46 -3.37 19.50 -10.60
N LYS A 47 -4.32 18.90 -9.89
CA LYS A 47 -4.60 19.16 -8.46
C LYS A 47 -3.62 18.45 -7.52
N GLY A 48 -2.97 17.37 -7.94
CA GLY A 48 -1.98 16.65 -7.14
C GLY A 48 -0.71 17.48 -6.97
N GLN A 49 0.00 17.25 -5.88
CA GLN A 49 1.29 17.85 -5.58
C GLN A 49 2.39 16.79 -5.64
N THR A 50 3.64 17.21 -5.79
CA THR A 50 4.81 16.33 -5.73
C THR A 50 5.82 16.90 -4.76
N GLY A 51 6.56 16.05 -4.06
CA GLY A 51 7.55 16.46 -3.08
C GLY A 51 8.57 15.37 -2.77
N THR A 52 9.50 15.66 -1.86
CA THR A 52 10.38 14.64 -1.29
C THR A 52 9.59 13.74 -0.34
N PHE A 53 10.16 12.63 0.11
CA PHE A 53 9.52 11.79 1.13
C PHE A 53 9.25 12.58 2.41
N GLU A 54 10.20 13.42 2.83
CA GLU A 54 10.06 14.24 4.04
C GLU A 54 8.90 15.24 3.92
N THR A 55 8.88 16.06 2.85
CA THR A 55 7.81 17.05 2.66
C THR A 55 6.45 16.39 2.50
N THR A 56 6.41 15.19 1.91
CA THR A 56 5.18 14.40 1.76
C THR A 56 4.70 13.87 3.10
N ALA A 57 5.60 13.37 3.95
CA ALA A 57 5.23 12.92 5.28
C ALA A 57 4.75 14.07 6.17
N GLN A 58 5.36 15.26 6.07
CA GLN A 58 4.89 16.47 6.78
C GLN A 58 3.52 16.94 6.28
N PHE A 59 3.25 16.85 4.98
CA PHE A 59 2.01 17.30 4.37
C PHE A 59 0.80 16.46 4.76
N GLY A 60 0.94 15.12 4.78
CA GLY A 60 -0.19 14.20 4.92
C GLY A 60 -0.71 14.11 6.36
N ASP A 61 -2.04 14.16 6.52
CA ASP A 61 -2.74 13.75 7.74
C ASP A 61 -2.79 12.22 7.84
N LEU A 62 -2.88 11.56 6.68
CA LEU A 62 -2.77 10.12 6.48
C LEU A 62 -1.65 9.85 5.46
N LEU A 63 -0.86 8.82 5.71
CA LEU A 63 0.27 8.44 4.86
C LEU A 63 0.05 7.07 4.21
N ILE A 64 0.59 6.90 3.01
CA ILE A 64 0.57 5.62 2.29
C ILE A 64 1.99 5.27 1.91
N LEU A 65 2.48 4.13 2.37
CA LEU A 65 3.81 3.64 2.04
C LEU A 65 3.73 2.73 0.81
N CYS A 66 4.17 3.25 -0.35
CA CYS A 66 4.05 2.63 -1.68
C CYS A 66 5.41 2.45 -2.35
N VAL A 67 6.41 1.98 -1.64
CA VAL A 67 7.74 1.68 -2.17
C VAL A 67 7.95 0.17 -2.27
N SER A 68 9.01 -0.28 -2.95
CA SER A 68 9.42 -1.69 -2.87
C SER A 68 9.76 -2.07 -1.44
N GLY A 69 9.45 -3.31 -1.02
CA GLY A 69 9.69 -3.75 0.35
C GLY A 69 11.13 -3.59 0.80
N SER A 70 12.09 -3.84 -0.09
CA SER A 70 13.53 -3.66 0.20
C SER A 70 13.94 -2.20 0.44
N ALA A 71 13.13 -1.23 0.03
CA ALA A 71 13.36 0.20 0.24
C ALA A 71 12.49 0.80 1.36
N ALA A 72 11.58 0.02 1.96
CA ALA A 72 10.57 0.55 2.87
C ALA A 72 11.17 1.20 4.13
N GLU A 73 12.10 0.54 4.80
CA GLU A 73 12.77 1.09 5.99
C GLU A 73 13.54 2.37 5.67
N SER A 74 14.29 2.36 4.55
CA SER A 74 15.02 3.56 4.12
C SER A 74 14.09 4.70 3.71
N ALA A 75 12.94 4.42 3.10
CA ALA A 75 11.95 5.43 2.76
C ALA A 75 11.34 6.09 4.00
N VAL A 76 11.04 5.31 5.03
CA VAL A 76 10.57 5.81 6.34
C VAL A 76 11.63 6.72 6.98
N GLN A 77 12.90 6.31 6.97
CA GLN A 77 14.00 7.13 7.50
C GLN A 77 14.16 8.44 6.73
N GLN A 78 14.12 8.41 5.39
CA GLN A 78 14.20 9.59 4.55
C GLN A 78 12.98 10.52 4.69
N ALA A 79 11.83 9.97 5.03
CA ALA A 79 10.63 10.74 5.32
C ALA A 79 10.68 11.41 6.71
N GLY A 80 11.60 10.96 7.57
CA GLY A 80 11.75 11.41 8.96
C GLY A 80 10.75 10.72 9.90
N VAL A 81 11.23 9.82 10.74
CA VAL A 81 10.40 9.00 11.66
C VAL A 81 9.39 9.84 12.46
N ALA A 82 9.83 11.01 12.95
CA ALA A 82 8.95 11.92 13.72
C ALA A 82 7.75 12.44 12.94
N ASN A 83 7.84 12.49 11.60
CA ASN A 83 6.75 12.97 10.75
C ASN A 83 5.58 11.97 10.64
N PHE A 84 5.73 10.75 11.17
CA PHE A 84 4.68 9.71 11.21
C PHE A 84 3.88 9.73 12.51
N ALA A 85 4.38 10.38 13.56
CA ALA A 85 3.78 10.34 14.89
C ALA A 85 2.30 10.80 14.87
N GLY A 86 1.42 9.99 15.48
CA GLY A 86 -0.02 10.24 15.55
C GLY A 86 -0.79 10.05 14.25
N LYS A 87 -0.15 9.55 13.18
CA LYS A 87 -0.78 9.38 11.86
C LYS A 87 -1.15 7.94 11.57
N VAL A 88 -2.21 7.78 10.79
CA VAL A 88 -2.53 6.49 10.15
C VAL A 88 -1.60 6.30 8.95
N VAL A 89 -1.00 5.13 8.85
CA VAL A 89 -0.12 4.74 7.75
C VAL A 89 -0.67 3.49 7.07
N ILE A 90 -1.12 3.61 5.83
CA ILE A 90 -1.48 2.45 5.01
C ILE A 90 -0.18 1.86 4.43
N ASP A 91 0.15 0.64 4.82
CA ASP A 91 1.31 -0.08 4.30
C ASP A 91 0.89 -1.03 3.18
N THR A 92 1.31 -0.72 1.94
CA THR A 92 1.05 -1.54 0.75
C THR A 92 2.22 -2.46 0.39
N THR A 93 3.31 -2.42 1.15
CA THR A 93 4.55 -3.09 0.80
C THR A 93 4.52 -4.60 0.99
N ASN A 94 5.38 -5.29 0.27
CA ASN A 94 5.62 -6.73 0.44
C ASN A 94 7.13 -7.00 0.54
N PRO A 95 7.56 -7.95 1.35
CA PRO A 95 8.98 -8.27 1.56
C PRO A 95 9.58 -9.10 0.42
N ILE A 96 9.35 -8.69 -0.83
CA ILE A 96 9.81 -9.41 -2.02
C ILE A 96 11.33 -9.33 -2.10
N ALA A 97 12.00 -10.49 -2.17
CA ALA A 97 13.44 -10.60 -2.39
C ALA A 97 13.81 -10.33 -3.86
N GLY A 98 15.06 -9.88 -4.10
CA GLY A 98 15.52 -9.45 -5.41
C GLY A 98 15.56 -10.49 -6.54
N PRO A 99 15.77 -11.82 -6.29
CA PRO A 99 15.80 -12.81 -7.37
C PRO A 99 14.46 -12.93 -8.10
N PRO A 100 14.49 -13.24 -9.42
CA PRO A 100 13.27 -13.56 -10.18
C PRO A 100 12.49 -14.72 -9.56
N PRO A 101 11.17 -14.81 -9.81
CA PRO A 101 10.36 -15.91 -9.31
C PRO A 101 10.79 -17.25 -9.95
N GLU A 102 10.85 -18.31 -9.15
CA GLU A 102 11.06 -19.67 -9.62
C GLU A 102 9.71 -20.37 -9.78
N ASN A 103 9.40 -20.87 -10.99
CA ASN A 103 8.11 -21.48 -11.29
C ASN A 103 6.91 -20.60 -10.92
N GLY A 104 7.04 -19.28 -11.10
CA GLY A 104 6.01 -18.31 -10.77
C GLY A 104 5.93 -17.93 -9.28
N VAL A 105 6.77 -18.50 -8.42
CA VAL A 105 6.73 -18.26 -6.98
C VAL A 105 7.80 -17.25 -6.58
N LEU A 106 7.35 -16.11 -6.03
CA LEU A 106 8.22 -15.09 -5.47
C LEU A 106 8.89 -15.59 -4.18
N LYS A 107 10.10 -15.10 -3.92
CA LYS A 107 10.79 -15.29 -2.65
C LYS A 107 10.63 -14.04 -1.80
N PHE A 108 10.44 -14.23 -0.50
CA PHE A 108 10.41 -13.16 0.49
C PHE A 108 11.72 -13.14 1.28
N PHE A 109 12.11 -11.96 1.78
CA PHE A 109 13.25 -11.82 2.69
C PHE A 109 12.85 -11.91 4.17
N THR A 110 11.56 -12.05 4.46
CA THR A 110 11.01 -12.42 5.78
C THR A 110 10.71 -13.90 5.82
N ASP A 111 10.60 -14.46 7.02
CA ASP A 111 10.16 -15.83 7.28
C ASP A 111 8.69 -15.88 7.74
N SER A 112 8.20 -17.08 8.05
CA SER A 112 6.81 -17.29 8.51
C SER A 112 6.49 -16.68 9.90
N ASN A 113 7.51 -16.25 10.64
CA ASN A 113 7.37 -15.71 12.00
C ASN A 113 7.62 -14.19 12.06
N SER A 114 7.84 -13.57 10.90
CA SER A 114 8.12 -12.15 10.80
C SER A 114 7.44 -11.53 9.58
N SER A 115 7.12 -10.24 9.64
CA SER A 115 6.58 -9.48 8.51
C SER A 115 7.31 -8.16 8.33
N LEU A 116 7.25 -7.61 7.12
CA LEU A 116 7.76 -6.28 6.85
C LEU A 116 6.96 -5.22 7.60
N MET A 117 5.63 -5.39 7.68
CA MET A 117 4.77 -4.50 8.45
C MET A 117 5.20 -4.38 9.91
N GLU A 118 5.51 -5.50 10.58
CA GLU A 118 5.97 -5.46 11.98
C GLU A 118 7.30 -4.67 12.12
N LYS A 119 8.20 -4.80 11.16
CA LYS A 119 9.44 -4.02 11.11
C LYS A 119 9.15 -2.53 10.94
N ILE A 120 8.27 -2.16 10.01
CA ILE A 120 7.86 -0.77 9.79
C ILE A 120 7.18 -0.21 11.05
N GLN A 121 6.24 -0.94 11.66
CA GLN A 121 5.58 -0.49 12.91
C GLN A 121 6.60 -0.29 14.03
N GLY A 122 7.64 -1.13 14.11
CA GLY A 122 8.73 -0.96 15.08
C GLY A 122 9.59 0.29 14.84
N LEU A 123 9.76 0.71 13.58
CA LEU A 123 10.48 1.94 13.23
C LEU A 123 9.69 3.21 13.55
N ILE A 124 8.37 3.16 13.43
CA ILE A 124 7.44 4.28 13.67
C ILE A 124 6.41 3.92 14.74
N PRO A 125 6.85 3.68 16.00
CA PRO A 125 5.98 3.16 17.05
C PRO A 125 4.82 4.08 17.41
N ASP A 126 4.96 5.38 17.18
CA ASP A 126 3.94 6.39 17.45
C ASP A 126 2.94 6.57 16.30
N ALA A 127 3.08 5.81 15.20
CA ALA A 127 2.14 5.77 14.10
C ALA A 127 1.22 4.54 14.21
N SER A 128 0.03 4.62 13.64
CA SER A 128 -0.92 3.52 13.53
C SER A 128 -0.83 2.88 12.13
N VAL A 129 0.02 1.86 11.97
CA VAL A 129 0.22 1.18 10.69
C VAL A 129 -0.91 0.19 10.45
N VAL A 130 -1.48 0.22 9.25
CA VAL A 130 -2.49 -0.74 8.76
C VAL A 130 -2.03 -1.33 7.43
N LYS A 131 -1.87 -2.64 7.36
CA LYS A 131 -1.58 -3.37 6.11
C LYS A 131 -2.82 -3.39 5.24
N ALA A 132 -2.70 -2.96 3.98
CA ALA A 132 -3.75 -3.07 2.96
C ALA A 132 -3.15 -2.97 1.55
N PHE A 133 -3.90 -3.38 0.52
CA PHE A 133 -3.54 -3.34 -0.90
C PHE A 133 -2.32 -4.19 -1.31
N ASN A 134 -1.76 -4.98 -0.43
CA ASN A 134 -0.54 -5.74 -0.68
C ASN A 134 -0.75 -7.00 -1.56
N SER A 135 -1.98 -7.46 -1.73
CA SER A 135 -2.32 -8.73 -2.42
C SER A 135 -3.16 -8.52 -3.68
N VAL A 136 -2.92 -7.43 -4.40
CA VAL A 136 -3.63 -7.07 -5.64
C VAL A 136 -2.75 -6.21 -6.53
N GLY A 137 -2.91 -6.30 -7.85
CA GLY A 137 -2.25 -5.42 -8.81
C GLY A 137 -2.80 -3.99 -8.77
N ASN A 138 -1.95 -3.01 -9.07
CA ASN A 138 -2.30 -1.59 -9.03
C ASN A 138 -3.56 -1.25 -9.83
N THR A 139 -3.77 -1.87 -10.98
CA THR A 139 -4.93 -1.62 -11.86
C THR A 139 -6.28 -1.95 -11.23
N LEU A 140 -6.30 -2.77 -10.18
CA LEU A 140 -7.51 -3.19 -9.46
C LEU A 140 -7.67 -2.50 -8.10
N MET A 141 -6.72 -1.67 -7.65
CA MET A 141 -6.77 -1.03 -6.33
C MET A 141 -7.93 -0.06 -6.16
N TYR A 142 -8.42 0.53 -7.25
CA TYR A 142 -9.49 1.50 -7.22
C TYR A 142 -10.67 1.09 -8.09
N LYS A 143 -11.84 0.93 -7.48
CA LYS A 143 -13.13 0.55 -8.10
C LYS A 143 -13.00 -0.63 -9.07
N PRO A 144 -12.44 -1.78 -8.61
CA PRO A 144 -12.28 -2.96 -9.44
C PRO A 144 -13.64 -3.45 -9.96
N GLN A 145 -13.69 -3.79 -11.25
CA GLN A 145 -14.88 -4.37 -11.87
C GLN A 145 -14.58 -5.84 -12.20
N LEU A 146 -14.99 -6.73 -11.30
CA LEU A 146 -14.78 -8.18 -11.44
C LEU A 146 -16.12 -8.91 -11.52
N PRO A 147 -16.30 -9.85 -12.48
CA PRO A 147 -17.57 -10.57 -12.65
C PRO A 147 -18.03 -11.35 -11.42
N GLY A 148 -17.08 -11.74 -10.54
CA GLY A 148 -17.35 -12.49 -9.30
C GLY A 148 -17.88 -11.63 -8.14
N GLY A 149 -18.10 -10.33 -8.33
CA GLY A 149 -18.57 -9.38 -7.33
C GLY A 149 -17.47 -8.59 -6.67
N VAL A 150 -17.82 -7.88 -5.59
CA VAL A 150 -16.90 -7.02 -4.85
C VAL A 150 -15.80 -7.88 -4.19
N PRO A 151 -14.52 -7.64 -4.45
CA PRO A 151 -13.45 -8.42 -3.85
C PRO A 151 -13.22 -8.05 -2.37
N THR A 152 -12.52 -8.92 -1.64
CA THR A 152 -12.18 -8.74 -0.23
C THR A 152 -10.75 -8.27 -0.06
N MET A 153 -10.53 -7.17 0.65
CA MET A 153 -9.23 -6.72 1.12
C MET A 153 -9.03 -7.16 2.57
N PHE A 154 -8.01 -7.98 2.80
CA PHE A 154 -7.58 -8.36 4.15
C PHE A 154 -6.72 -7.26 4.74
N ILE A 155 -7.06 -6.81 5.95
CA ILE A 155 -6.29 -5.80 6.67
C ILE A 155 -5.85 -6.31 8.04
N CYS A 156 -4.81 -5.72 8.59
CA CYS A 156 -4.45 -5.86 10.01
C CYS A 156 -3.76 -4.59 10.52
N GLY A 157 -3.77 -4.41 11.84
CA GLY A 157 -3.14 -3.28 12.50
C GLY A 157 -3.45 -3.26 13.99
N ASN A 158 -2.61 -2.61 14.78
CA ASN A 158 -2.75 -2.61 16.24
C ASN A 158 -3.82 -1.62 16.73
N ASP A 159 -4.14 -0.59 15.95
CA ASP A 159 -5.09 0.46 16.33
C ASP A 159 -6.44 0.25 15.65
N ALA A 160 -7.51 0.13 16.44
CA ALA A 160 -8.85 -0.14 15.93
C ALA A 160 -9.44 1.07 15.17
N ALA A 161 -9.12 2.31 15.59
CA ALA A 161 -9.61 3.51 14.94
C ALA A 161 -8.95 3.70 13.57
N ALA A 162 -7.64 3.43 13.46
CA ALA A 162 -6.92 3.41 12.19
C ALA A 162 -7.50 2.37 11.23
N LYS A 163 -7.77 1.15 11.69
CA LYS A 163 -8.43 0.12 10.86
C LYS A 163 -9.81 0.55 10.39
N THR A 164 -10.60 1.21 11.25
CA THR A 164 -11.90 1.78 10.86
C THR A 164 -11.75 2.84 9.76
N THR A 165 -10.75 3.74 9.89
CA THR A 165 -10.44 4.75 8.89
C THR A 165 -10.08 4.11 7.54
N VAL A 166 -9.21 3.09 7.56
CA VAL A 166 -8.78 2.37 6.35
C VAL A 166 -9.95 1.58 5.74
N THR A 167 -10.82 0.98 6.54
CA THR A 167 -12.05 0.32 6.06
C THR A 167 -12.96 1.29 5.31
N GLY A 168 -13.14 2.52 5.80
CA GLY A 168 -13.89 3.56 5.10
C GLY A 168 -13.30 3.90 3.73
N ILE A 169 -11.97 4.00 3.65
CA ILE A 169 -11.24 4.23 2.39
C ILE A 169 -11.45 3.05 1.43
N LEU A 170 -11.28 1.82 1.91
CA LEU A 170 -11.46 0.61 1.10
C LEU A 170 -12.87 0.51 0.55
N THR A 171 -13.89 0.82 1.36
CA THR A 171 -15.29 0.88 0.93
C THR A 171 -15.51 1.90 -0.19
N ALA A 172 -14.97 3.11 -0.05
CA ALA A 172 -15.03 4.14 -1.09
C ALA A 172 -14.31 3.70 -2.39
N PHE A 173 -13.24 2.90 -2.25
CA PHE A 173 -12.47 2.34 -3.35
C PHE A 173 -13.09 1.06 -3.95
N GLY A 174 -14.26 0.62 -3.47
CA GLY A 174 -15.00 -0.51 -4.03
C GLY A 174 -14.56 -1.89 -3.51
N TRP A 175 -14.03 -1.95 -2.29
CA TRP A 175 -13.59 -3.19 -1.65
C TRP A 175 -14.45 -3.53 -0.43
N GLU A 176 -14.72 -4.82 -0.22
CA GLU A 176 -15.08 -5.34 1.09
C GLU A 176 -13.82 -5.47 1.95
N THR A 177 -13.96 -5.29 3.26
CA THR A 177 -12.81 -5.37 4.17
C THR A 177 -12.98 -6.51 5.15
N GLU A 178 -11.92 -7.28 5.33
CA GLU A 178 -11.82 -8.29 6.39
C GLU A 178 -10.67 -7.94 7.33
N ASP A 179 -11.01 -7.65 8.58
CA ASP A 179 -10.03 -7.35 9.64
C ASP A 179 -9.48 -8.64 10.24
N MET A 180 -8.21 -8.91 10.00
CA MET A 180 -7.49 -10.10 10.48
C MET A 180 -6.84 -9.89 11.85
N GLY A 181 -7.08 -8.76 12.52
CA GLY A 181 -6.61 -8.47 13.88
C GLY A 181 -5.38 -7.57 13.94
N VAL A 182 -4.43 -7.94 14.82
CA VAL A 182 -3.25 -7.11 15.11
C VAL A 182 -2.16 -7.26 14.04
N ALA A 183 -1.12 -6.41 14.12
CA ALA A 183 -0.02 -6.38 13.15
C ALA A 183 0.63 -7.75 12.88
N ALA A 184 0.66 -8.66 13.85
CA ALA A 184 1.19 -10.02 13.65
C ALA A 184 0.46 -10.81 12.55
N ALA A 185 -0.80 -10.47 12.23
CA ALA A 185 -1.53 -11.11 11.13
C ALA A 185 -0.92 -10.76 9.75
N ALA A 186 -0.08 -9.74 9.65
CA ALA A 186 0.67 -9.42 8.44
C ALA A 186 1.57 -10.60 7.98
N ARG A 187 2.00 -11.46 8.91
CA ARG A 187 2.76 -12.69 8.60
C ARG A 187 1.99 -13.65 7.68
N ALA A 188 0.65 -13.59 7.70
CA ALA A 188 -0.22 -14.36 6.82
C ALA A 188 -0.73 -13.53 5.63
N ILE A 189 -0.94 -12.23 5.81
CA ILE A 189 -1.44 -11.34 4.75
C ILE A 189 -0.38 -11.06 3.68
N GLU A 190 0.88 -10.81 4.07
CA GLU A 190 1.96 -10.58 3.10
C GLU A 190 2.14 -11.74 2.11
N PRO A 191 2.16 -13.02 2.53
CA PRO A 191 2.22 -14.15 1.61
C PRO A 191 1.09 -14.26 0.58
N LEU A 192 -0.06 -13.62 0.80
CA LEU A 192 -1.11 -13.54 -0.22
C LEU A 192 -0.61 -12.84 -1.50
N CYS A 193 0.38 -11.97 -1.41
CA CYS A 193 1.04 -11.39 -2.58
C CYS A 193 1.68 -12.49 -3.45
N ILE A 194 2.37 -13.46 -2.85
CA ILE A 194 2.96 -14.59 -3.58
C ILE A 194 1.86 -15.34 -4.31
N LEU A 195 0.81 -15.73 -3.59
CA LEU A 195 -0.32 -16.49 -4.15
C LEU A 195 -1.00 -15.73 -5.29
N TRP A 196 -1.21 -14.42 -5.12
CA TRP A 196 -1.80 -13.57 -6.16
C TRP A 196 -0.94 -13.46 -7.42
N CYS A 197 0.39 -13.45 -7.27
CA CYS A 197 1.31 -13.31 -8.41
C CYS A 197 1.46 -14.56 -9.26
N ILE A 198 1.23 -15.77 -8.72
CA ILE A 198 1.47 -17.05 -9.42
C ILE A 198 0.74 -17.13 -10.77
N PRO A 199 -0.59 -16.89 -10.88
CA PRO A 199 -1.27 -16.95 -12.18
C PRO A 199 -0.74 -15.91 -13.17
N GLY A 200 -0.29 -14.76 -12.68
CA GLY A 200 0.33 -13.72 -13.50
C GLY A 200 1.63 -14.19 -14.14
N PHE A 201 2.52 -14.76 -13.36
CA PHE A 201 3.82 -15.24 -13.86
C PHE A 201 3.69 -16.49 -14.74
N LEU A 202 2.78 -17.42 -14.41
CA LEU A 202 2.64 -18.66 -15.18
C LEU A 202 1.78 -18.49 -16.45
N HIS A 203 0.77 -17.63 -16.41
CA HIS A 203 -0.28 -17.59 -17.43
C HIS A 203 -0.58 -16.17 -17.94
N ASN A 204 0.22 -15.17 -17.53
CA ASN A 204 -0.04 -13.73 -17.79
C ASN A 204 -1.46 -13.28 -17.37
N SER A 205 -1.98 -13.88 -16.28
CA SER A 205 -3.30 -13.58 -15.73
C SER A 205 -3.17 -12.67 -14.52
N TRP A 206 -3.41 -11.38 -14.70
CA TRP A 206 -3.24 -10.33 -13.68
C TRP A 206 -4.57 -9.67 -13.26
N ASN A 207 -5.69 -10.04 -13.89
CA ASN A 207 -7.01 -9.45 -13.64
C ASN A 207 -7.85 -10.32 -12.72
N HIS A 208 -7.42 -10.45 -11.46
CA HIS A 208 -8.12 -11.22 -10.42
C HIS A 208 -7.87 -10.63 -9.04
N ALA A 209 -8.73 -10.97 -8.07
CA ALA A 209 -8.58 -10.62 -6.66
C ALA A 209 -9.18 -11.72 -5.78
N PHE A 210 -8.86 -11.68 -4.50
CA PHE A 210 -9.42 -12.61 -3.52
C PHE A 210 -10.86 -12.22 -3.11
N LYS A 211 -11.66 -13.23 -2.83
CA LYS A 211 -13.00 -13.06 -2.24
C LYS A 211 -13.16 -14.04 -1.07
N LEU A 212 -13.49 -13.51 0.10
CA LEU A 212 -13.90 -14.31 1.25
C LEU A 212 -15.41 -14.49 1.21
N LEU A 213 -15.86 -15.72 1.07
CA LEU A 213 -17.28 -16.06 1.18
C LEU A 213 -17.61 -16.37 2.64
N LYS A 214 -18.69 -15.77 3.13
CA LYS A 214 -19.25 -16.01 4.46
C LYS A 214 -20.70 -16.49 4.33
N PRO A 215 -21.21 -17.23 5.34
CA PRO A 215 -22.63 -17.63 5.40
C PRO A 215 -23.59 -16.45 5.35
#